data_f7fb66caa582a10fd8b6c22e843404db
#
_entry.id   f7fb66caa582a10fd8b6c22e843404db
#
_cell.length_a   1.000
_cell.length_b   1.000
_cell.length_c   1.000
_cell.angle_alpha   90.00
_cell.angle_beta   90.00
_cell.angle_gamma   90.00
#
_symmetry.space_group_name_H-M   'P 1'
#
loop_
_entity.id
_entity.type
_entity.pdbx_description
1 polymer ?
#
loop_
_entity_poly.entity_id
_entity_poly.type
_entity_poly.pdbx_seq_one_letter_code
_entity_poly.pdbx_strand_id
1 'polypeptide(L)'
;MDNKKQLDGLDIEKVNKIAEHYEAILSLLGEDTSREGLVKTPMRAAKAMAFLTSGYRKDADKIVKSAIFSHEGSRMVIVKDIEFHSLCEHHILPFFGKIAIGYIPDGNIVGLSKIARAVDVFARRLQVQERMTRQICDLLTRELSAKGVIVFCEATHMCMRMRGVEKECSTT
;
A
#
# COMPACT_ATOMS: atom_id res chain seq x y z
N MET A 1 -20.32 3.23 -1.25
CA MET A 1 -18.91 3.64 -1.29
C MET A 1 -18.70 4.47 -2.53
N ASP A 2 -18.23 5.67 -2.35
CA ASP A 2 -18.30 6.75 -3.35
C ASP A 2 -17.36 6.49 -4.54
N ASN A 3 -17.94 6.22 -5.70
CA ASN A 3 -17.22 5.94 -6.96
C ASN A 3 -16.27 7.09 -7.38
N LYS A 4 -16.49 8.30 -6.90
CA LYS A 4 -15.67 9.49 -7.21
C LYS A 4 -14.29 9.43 -6.61
N LYS A 5 -14.13 8.95 -5.37
CA LYS A 5 -12.81 8.81 -4.69
C LYS A 5 -11.90 7.74 -5.31
N GLN A 6 -12.48 6.75 -5.99
CA GLN A 6 -11.70 5.69 -6.65
C GLN A 6 -11.11 6.13 -8.00
N LEU A 7 -11.63 7.20 -8.60
CA LEU A 7 -11.24 7.66 -9.93
C LEU A 7 -10.28 8.85 -9.92
N ASP A 8 -10.04 9.47 -8.76
CA ASP A 8 -9.14 10.63 -8.64
C ASP A 8 -7.71 10.27 -9.07
N GLY A 9 -7.27 10.90 -10.16
CA GLY A 9 -5.93 10.72 -10.73
C GLY A 9 -5.73 9.45 -11.55
N LEU A 10 -6.80 8.74 -11.93
CA LEU A 10 -6.73 7.61 -12.85
C LEU A 10 -6.64 8.11 -14.30
N ASP A 11 -5.62 7.65 -14.98
CA ASP A 11 -5.52 7.74 -16.43
C ASP A 11 -6.44 6.69 -17.06
N ILE A 12 -7.59 7.14 -17.57
CA ILE A 12 -8.64 6.27 -18.12
C ILE A 12 -8.11 5.46 -19.30
N GLU A 13 -7.24 6.01 -20.12
CA GLU A 13 -6.65 5.28 -21.25
C GLU A 13 -5.81 4.10 -20.76
N LYS A 14 -4.99 4.31 -19.72
CA LYS A 14 -4.21 3.21 -19.09
C LYS A 14 -5.12 2.15 -18.47
N VAL A 15 -6.20 2.56 -17.80
CA VAL A 15 -7.16 1.61 -17.21
C VAL A 15 -7.82 0.77 -18.29
N ASN A 16 -8.20 1.36 -19.43
CA ASN A 16 -8.77 0.63 -20.56
C ASN A 16 -7.78 -0.40 -21.13
N LYS A 17 -6.51 -0.02 -21.34
CA LYS A 17 -5.47 -0.94 -21.80
C LYS A 17 -5.25 -2.09 -20.81
N ILE A 18 -5.25 -1.82 -19.51
CA ILE A 18 -5.17 -2.86 -18.47
C ILE A 18 -6.38 -3.80 -18.57
N ALA A 19 -7.58 -3.27 -18.82
CA ALA A 19 -8.79 -4.08 -18.97
C ALA A 19 -8.70 -5.03 -20.18
N GLU A 20 -8.21 -4.57 -21.32
CA GLU A 20 -7.96 -5.40 -22.52
C GLU A 20 -7.00 -6.57 -22.21
N HIS A 21 -5.93 -6.32 -21.43
CA HIS A 21 -5.02 -7.37 -21.00
C HIS A 21 -5.68 -8.36 -20.02
N TYR A 22 -6.54 -7.90 -19.12
CA TYR A 22 -7.31 -8.81 -18.25
C TYR A 22 -8.29 -9.67 -19.04
N GLU A 23 -8.93 -9.15 -20.07
CA GLU A 23 -9.78 -9.94 -20.96
C GLU A 23 -9.00 -11.02 -21.67
N ALA A 24 -7.81 -10.68 -22.21
CA ALA A 24 -6.91 -11.66 -22.82
C ALA A 24 -6.46 -12.75 -21.82
N ILE A 25 -6.14 -12.38 -20.59
CA ILE A 25 -5.77 -13.34 -19.54
C ILE A 25 -6.94 -14.29 -19.25
N LEU A 26 -8.16 -13.80 -19.09
CA LEU A 26 -9.34 -14.62 -18.85
C LEU A 26 -9.57 -15.63 -20.00
N SER A 27 -9.45 -15.18 -21.24
CA SER A 27 -9.57 -16.06 -22.42
C SER A 27 -8.48 -17.14 -22.45
N LEU A 28 -7.23 -16.79 -22.11
CA LEU A 28 -6.12 -17.74 -22.04
C LEU A 28 -6.27 -18.77 -20.90
N LEU A 29 -6.99 -18.42 -19.84
CA LEU A 29 -7.37 -19.36 -18.77
C LEU A 29 -8.50 -20.31 -19.17
N GLY A 30 -9.10 -20.14 -20.36
CA GLY A 30 -10.19 -20.97 -20.87
C GLY A 30 -11.59 -20.48 -20.45
N GLU A 31 -11.70 -19.26 -19.94
CA GLU A 31 -12.99 -18.70 -19.53
C GLU A 31 -13.75 -18.10 -20.71
N ASP A 32 -15.09 -18.26 -20.71
CA ASP A 32 -15.98 -17.52 -21.61
C ASP A 32 -16.20 -16.09 -21.08
N THR A 33 -15.51 -15.14 -21.67
CA THR A 33 -15.60 -13.73 -21.28
C THR A 33 -16.94 -13.08 -21.58
N SER A 34 -17.79 -13.72 -22.41
CA SER A 34 -19.14 -13.26 -22.75
C SER A 34 -20.19 -13.59 -21.68
N ARG A 35 -19.93 -14.54 -20.79
CA ARG A 35 -20.87 -14.92 -19.72
C ARG A 35 -21.15 -13.75 -18.77
N GLU A 36 -22.38 -13.64 -18.30
CA GLU A 36 -22.89 -12.51 -17.50
C GLU A 36 -21.95 -12.12 -16.32
N GLY A 37 -21.41 -13.10 -15.62
CA GLY A 37 -20.51 -12.89 -14.49
C GLY A 37 -19.16 -12.27 -14.87
N LEU A 38 -18.68 -12.46 -16.10
CA LEU A 38 -17.35 -12.04 -16.57
C LEU A 38 -17.35 -10.80 -17.48
N VAL A 39 -18.45 -10.48 -18.17
CA VAL A 39 -18.54 -9.33 -19.10
C VAL A 39 -17.95 -8.02 -18.51
N LYS A 40 -18.13 -7.76 -17.24
CA LYS A 40 -17.60 -6.57 -16.57
C LYS A 40 -16.31 -6.79 -15.80
N THR A 41 -15.79 -8.02 -15.75
CA THR A 41 -14.62 -8.38 -14.93
C THR A 41 -13.34 -7.71 -15.40
N PRO A 42 -13.02 -7.63 -16.71
CA PRO A 42 -11.81 -6.95 -17.17
C PRO A 42 -11.69 -5.52 -16.63
N MET A 43 -12.75 -4.74 -16.78
CA MET A 43 -12.79 -3.35 -16.31
C MET A 43 -12.76 -3.25 -14.78
N ARG A 44 -13.44 -4.16 -14.06
CA ARG A 44 -13.40 -4.20 -12.58
C ARG A 44 -12.01 -4.53 -12.08
N ALA A 45 -11.34 -5.51 -12.67
CA ALA A 45 -9.98 -5.90 -12.33
C ALA A 45 -8.99 -4.77 -12.61
N ALA A 46 -9.10 -4.10 -13.75
CA ALA A 46 -8.27 -2.96 -14.11
C ALA A 46 -8.39 -1.80 -13.12
N LYS A 47 -9.63 -1.44 -12.74
CA LYS A 47 -9.89 -0.40 -11.72
C LYS A 47 -9.35 -0.80 -10.35
N ALA A 48 -9.52 -2.06 -9.94
CA ALA A 48 -8.99 -2.58 -8.69
C ALA A 48 -7.46 -2.50 -8.68
N MET A 49 -6.79 -2.94 -9.74
CA MET A 49 -5.34 -2.85 -9.88
C MET A 49 -4.85 -1.39 -9.82
N ALA A 50 -5.49 -0.49 -10.54
CA ALA A 50 -5.15 0.93 -10.50
C ALA A 50 -5.33 1.56 -9.10
N PHE A 51 -6.33 1.13 -8.33
CA PHE A 51 -6.51 1.53 -6.93
C PHE A 51 -5.42 0.93 -6.03
N LEU A 52 -5.16 -0.37 -6.14
CA LEU A 52 -4.15 -1.08 -5.34
C LEU A 52 -2.72 -0.59 -5.60
N THR A 53 -2.48 0.04 -6.75
CA THR A 53 -1.19 0.65 -7.11
C THR A 53 -1.21 2.19 -7.09
N SER A 54 -2.19 2.79 -6.40
CA SER A 54 -2.36 4.25 -6.32
C SER A 54 -1.20 4.98 -5.65
N GLY A 55 -0.38 4.29 -4.87
CA GLY A 55 0.78 4.85 -4.21
C GLY A 55 1.86 5.36 -5.16
N TYR A 56 1.93 4.85 -6.40
CA TYR A 56 2.83 5.39 -7.42
C TYR A 56 2.48 6.81 -7.89
N ARG A 57 1.25 7.24 -7.65
CA ARG A 57 0.76 8.58 -8.05
C ARG A 57 0.72 9.57 -6.89
N LYS A 58 1.19 9.17 -5.71
CA LYS A 58 1.15 10.00 -4.49
C LYS A 58 2.56 10.32 -4.02
N ASP A 59 2.71 11.48 -3.42
CA ASP A 59 3.94 12.00 -2.86
C ASP A 59 3.89 11.91 -1.34
N ALA A 60 4.67 10.97 -0.78
CA ALA A 60 4.71 10.73 0.66
C ALA A 60 5.36 11.90 1.42
N ASP A 61 6.37 12.55 0.83
CA ASP A 61 7.06 13.70 1.41
C ASP A 61 6.09 14.85 1.61
N LYS A 62 5.30 15.19 0.59
CA LYS A 62 4.27 16.24 0.69
C LYS A 62 3.22 15.91 1.72
N ILE A 63 2.83 14.64 1.85
CA ILE A 63 1.83 14.21 2.84
C ILE A 63 2.35 14.45 4.26
N VAL A 64 3.58 14.03 4.58
CA VAL A 64 4.17 14.21 5.91
C VAL A 64 4.38 15.70 6.19
N LYS A 65 5.00 16.44 5.28
CA LYS A 65 5.27 17.89 5.43
C LYS A 65 4.02 18.72 5.65
N SER A 66 2.86 18.26 5.17
CA SER A 66 1.62 19.03 5.28
C SER A 66 1.06 19.17 6.71
N ALA A 67 1.63 18.47 7.71
CA ALA A 67 1.19 18.56 9.10
C ALA A 67 2.34 18.20 10.06
N ILE A 68 3.44 18.90 9.96
CA ILE A 68 4.54 18.89 10.93
C ILE A 68 4.28 20.03 11.92
N PHE A 69 4.44 19.77 13.21
CA PHE A 69 4.22 20.70 14.30
C PHE A 69 5.45 20.75 15.20
N SER A 70 5.79 21.94 15.70
CA SER A 70 6.83 22.10 16.72
C SER A 70 6.46 21.38 18.00
N HIS A 71 7.42 20.73 18.65
CA HIS A 71 7.22 19.98 19.88
C HIS A 71 8.49 20.00 20.74
N GLU A 72 8.38 20.47 21.95
CA GLU A 72 9.52 20.56 22.89
C GLU A 72 9.86 19.24 23.60
N GLY A 73 9.00 18.22 23.47
CA GLY A 73 9.18 16.92 24.10
C GLY A 73 10.13 16.01 23.31
N SER A 74 10.85 15.15 24.04
CA SER A 74 11.74 14.12 23.48
C SER A 74 11.28 12.68 23.78
N ARG A 75 10.04 12.52 24.26
CA ARG A 75 9.49 11.18 24.51
C ARG A 75 9.12 10.48 23.21
N MET A 76 9.38 9.19 23.15
CA MET A 76 9.00 8.37 22.01
C MET A 76 7.49 8.45 21.76
N VAL A 77 7.12 8.74 20.53
CA VAL A 77 5.75 8.64 20.01
C VAL A 77 5.60 7.28 19.36
N ILE A 78 4.54 6.55 19.72
CA ILE A 78 4.25 5.21 19.13
C ILE A 78 2.86 5.25 18.53
N VAL A 79 2.75 4.88 17.24
CA VAL A 79 1.49 4.70 16.53
C VAL A 79 1.38 3.24 16.13
N LYS A 80 0.35 2.54 16.61
CA LYS A 80 0.16 1.11 16.41
C LYS A 80 -1.08 0.81 15.59
N ASP A 81 -1.17 -0.44 15.17
CA ASP A 81 -2.34 -1.01 14.50
C ASP A 81 -2.74 -0.28 13.20
N ILE A 82 -1.75 0.26 12.49
CA ILE A 82 -1.99 0.86 11.16
C ILE A 82 -2.19 -0.29 10.18
N GLU A 83 -3.43 -0.51 9.77
CA GLU A 83 -3.75 -1.52 8.77
C GLU A 83 -3.20 -1.13 7.40
N PHE A 84 -2.68 -2.10 6.66
CA PHE A 84 -2.21 -1.90 5.31
C PHE A 84 -2.58 -3.07 4.40
N HIS A 85 -2.68 -2.78 3.10
CA HIS A 85 -2.86 -3.76 2.04
C HIS A 85 -1.88 -3.45 0.91
N SER A 86 -1.14 -4.46 0.47
CA SER A 86 -0.13 -4.34 -0.57
C SER A 86 -0.18 -5.51 -1.54
N LEU A 87 0.58 -5.43 -2.61
CA LEU A 87 0.76 -6.49 -3.59
C LEU A 87 2.23 -6.92 -3.63
N CYS A 88 2.47 -8.21 -3.45
CA CYS A 88 3.80 -8.80 -3.60
C CYS A 88 4.31 -8.59 -5.02
N GLU A 89 5.47 -7.99 -5.21
CA GLU A 89 6.01 -7.70 -6.55
C GLU A 89 6.33 -8.96 -7.36
N HIS A 90 6.63 -10.08 -6.68
CA HIS A 90 6.99 -11.33 -7.36
C HIS A 90 5.80 -12.06 -7.98
N HIS A 91 4.59 -11.90 -7.41
CA HIS A 91 3.44 -12.70 -7.79
C HIS A 91 2.17 -11.89 -8.07
N ILE A 92 2.17 -10.58 -7.77
CA ILE A 92 0.99 -9.69 -7.81
C ILE A 92 -0.14 -10.22 -6.90
N LEU A 93 0.19 -11.04 -5.92
CA LEU A 93 -0.75 -11.52 -4.90
C LEU A 93 -0.72 -10.62 -3.67
N PRO A 94 -1.86 -10.50 -2.95
CA PRO A 94 -1.93 -9.63 -1.79
C PRO A 94 -1.03 -10.09 -0.65
N PHE A 95 -0.48 -9.13 0.09
CA PHE A 95 -0.09 -9.29 1.47
C PHE A 95 -0.64 -8.10 2.27
N PHE A 96 -1.03 -8.35 3.49
CA PHE A 96 -1.72 -7.36 4.31
C PHE A 96 -1.49 -7.65 5.79
N GLY A 97 -1.66 -6.65 6.62
CA GLY A 97 -1.44 -6.78 8.05
C GLY A 97 -1.46 -5.45 8.77
N LYS A 98 -0.59 -5.32 9.76
CA LYS A 98 -0.49 -4.14 10.61
C LYS A 98 0.94 -3.64 10.71
N ILE A 99 1.07 -2.33 10.80
CA ILE A 99 2.33 -1.63 11.02
C ILE A 99 2.25 -0.88 12.34
N ALA A 100 3.32 -0.97 13.12
CA ALA A 100 3.57 -0.10 14.27
C ALA A 100 4.81 0.75 13.99
N ILE A 101 4.73 2.03 14.32
CA ILE A 101 5.79 3.02 14.07
C ILE A 101 6.09 3.72 15.38
N GLY A 102 7.36 3.69 15.80
CA GLY A 102 7.88 4.47 16.91
C GLY A 102 8.89 5.48 16.41
N TYR A 103 8.84 6.72 16.92
CA TYR A 103 9.89 7.69 16.65
C TYR A 103 10.17 8.58 17.86
N ILE A 104 11.41 9.04 17.99
CA ILE A 104 11.84 10.00 19.02
C ILE A 104 11.94 11.36 18.36
N PRO A 105 11.07 12.31 18.73
CA PRO A 105 11.09 13.66 18.17
C PRO A 105 12.40 14.41 18.46
N ASP A 106 12.81 15.25 17.52
CA ASP A 106 13.83 16.27 17.70
C ASP A 106 13.27 17.63 17.23
N GLY A 107 12.47 18.25 18.10
CA GLY A 107 11.82 19.52 17.84
C GLY A 107 10.54 19.46 16.99
N ASN A 108 10.23 18.30 16.36
CA ASN A 108 9.08 18.18 15.47
C ASN A 108 8.29 16.88 15.71
N ILE A 109 6.98 16.99 15.60
CA ILE A 109 6.05 15.85 15.52
C ILE A 109 5.19 15.95 14.27
N VAL A 110 4.60 14.83 13.86
CA VAL A 110 3.71 14.77 12.70
C VAL A 110 2.31 14.34 13.10
N GLY A 111 1.31 14.88 12.42
CA GLY A 111 -0.08 14.50 12.64
C GLY A 111 -0.29 13.00 12.34
N LEU A 112 -0.94 12.28 13.28
CA LEU A 112 -1.12 10.81 13.23
C LEU A 112 -1.73 10.33 11.90
N SER A 113 -2.68 11.07 11.36
CA SER A 113 -3.30 10.75 10.07
C SER A 113 -2.32 10.81 8.88
N LYS A 114 -1.21 11.56 9.01
CA LYS A 114 -0.20 11.65 7.94
C LYS A 114 0.71 10.43 7.95
N ILE A 115 0.97 9.87 9.13
CA ILE A 115 1.69 8.60 9.27
C ILE A 115 0.92 7.49 8.56
N ALA A 116 -0.37 7.32 8.86
CA ALA A 116 -1.20 6.30 8.20
C ALA A 116 -1.28 6.50 6.68
N ARG A 117 -1.40 7.75 6.22
CA ARG A 117 -1.40 8.05 4.79
C ARG A 117 -0.05 7.80 4.11
N ALA A 118 1.07 8.03 4.80
CA ALA A 118 2.40 7.70 4.30
C ALA A 118 2.59 6.19 4.15
N VAL A 119 2.10 5.40 5.13
CA VAL A 119 2.05 3.93 5.03
C VAL A 119 1.29 3.52 3.77
N ASP A 120 0.10 4.08 3.53
CA ASP A 120 -0.70 3.78 2.33
C ASP A 120 0.04 4.10 1.03
N VAL A 121 0.84 5.18 0.97
CA VAL A 121 1.60 5.52 -0.24
C VAL A 121 2.60 4.45 -0.59
N PHE A 122 3.28 3.86 0.39
CA PHE A 122 4.24 2.80 0.15
C PHE A 122 3.58 1.43 -0.01
N ALA A 123 2.53 1.15 0.76
CA ALA A 123 1.80 -0.11 0.68
C ALA A 123 1.05 -0.28 -0.65
N ARG A 124 0.44 0.78 -1.19
CA ARG A 124 -0.30 0.75 -2.46
C ARG A 124 0.63 0.76 -3.68
N ARG A 125 1.58 -0.17 -3.71
CA ARG A 125 2.56 -0.40 -4.79
C ARG A 125 2.81 -1.90 -4.93
N LEU A 126 3.58 -2.30 -5.94
CA LEU A 126 4.20 -3.63 -5.95
C LEU A 126 5.40 -3.58 -4.99
N GLN A 127 5.36 -4.40 -3.93
CA GLN A 127 6.29 -4.29 -2.82
C GLN A 127 6.88 -5.63 -2.36
N VAL A 128 7.96 -5.52 -1.62
CA VAL A 128 8.39 -6.49 -0.60
C VAL A 128 8.29 -5.81 0.75
N GLN A 129 7.97 -6.59 1.78
CA GLN A 129 7.73 -6.08 3.14
C GLN A 129 8.93 -5.31 3.68
N GLU A 130 10.13 -5.82 3.49
CA GLU A 130 11.38 -5.23 3.96
C GLU A 130 11.68 -3.88 3.30
N ARG A 131 11.40 -3.75 2.00
CA ARG A 131 11.55 -2.47 1.30
C ARG A 131 10.50 -1.46 1.76
N MET A 132 9.28 -1.90 1.94
CA MET A 132 8.18 -1.04 2.42
C MET A 132 8.50 -0.46 3.80
N THR A 133 8.89 -1.30 4.76
CA THR A 133 9.24 -0.86 6.12
C THR A 133 10.43 0.10 6.12
N ARG A 134 11.46 -0.19 5.32
CA ARG A 134 12.61 0.70 5.16
C ARG A 134 12.22 2.04 4.58
N GLN A 135 11.42 2.08 3.52
CA GLN A 135 10.97 3.33 2.89
C GLN A 135 10.16 4.21 3.85
N ILE A 136 9.32 3.61 4.69
CA ILE A 136 8.58 4.33 5.73
C ILE A 136 9.54 4.89 6.78
N CYS A 137 10.50 4.09 7.23
CA CYS A 137 11.51 4.50 8.21
C CYS A 137 12.34 5.67 7.68
N ASP A 138 12.89 5.55 6.47
CA ASP A 138 13.71 6.58 5.83
C ASP A 138 12.95 7.89 5.63
N LEU A 139 11.67 7.82 5.23
CA LEU A 139 10.82 8.99 5.10
C LEU A 139 10.68 9.74 6.43
N LEU A 140 10.28 9.06 7.49
CA LEU A 140 10.04 9.69 8.78
C LEU A 140 11.32 10.22 9.42
N THR A 141 12.43 9.50 9.29
CA THR A 141 13.74 9.95 9.75
C THR A 141 14.12 11.27 9.09
N ARG A 142 13.99 11.35 7.77
CA ARG A 142 14.36 12.54 6.99
C ARG A 142 13.43 13.72 7.26
N GLU A 143 12.12 13.50 7.21
CA GLU A 143 11.15 14.60 7.25
C GLU A 143 10.92 15.17 8.65
N LEU A 144 11.15 14.39 9.70
CA LEU A 144 11.01 14.82 11.08
C LEU A 144 12.35 15.16 11.74
N SER A 145 13.48 14.89 11.09
CA SER A 145 14.82 14.93 11.71
C SER A 145 14.84 14.16 13.03
N ALA A 146 14.07 13.06 13.09
CA ALA A 146 13.90 12.30 14.32
C ALA A 146 15.20 11.67 14.80
N LYS A 147 15.43 11.66 16.14
CA LYS A 147 16.60 11.02 16.77
C LYS A 147 16.67 9.51 16.52
N GLY A 148 15.54 8.89 16.27
CA GLY A 148 15.42 7.49 15.91
C GLY A 148 14.01 7.17 15.44
N VAL A 149 13.92 6.22 14.52
CA VAL A 149 12.65 5.69 14.01
C VAL A 149 12.73 4.17 13.98
N ILE A 150 11.67 3.51 14.40
CA ILE A 150 11.48 2.07 14.26
C ILE A 150 10.16 1.81 13.54
N VAL A 151 10.18 0.86 12.61
CA VAL A 151 8.99 0.39 11.90
C VAL A 151 8.90 -1.12 12.07
N PHE A 152 7.84 -1.56 12.71
CA PHE A 152 7.52 -2.98 12.87
C PHE A 152 6.33 -3.32 11.99
N CYS A 153 6.42 -4.42 11.25
CA CYS A 153 5.39 -4.87 10.33
C CYS A 153 5.10 -6.35 10.53
N GLU A 154 3.83 -6.67 10.73
CA GLU A 154 3.33 -8.03 10.79
C GLU A 154 2.34 -8.24 9.64
N ALA A 155 2.57 -9.26 8.80
CA ALA A 155 1.78 -9.44 7.58
C ALA A 155 1.49 -10.90 7.26
N THR A 156 0.32 -11.12 6.65
CA THR A 156 -0.07 -12.37 6.00
C THR A 156 0.20 -12.26 4.51
N HIS A 157 0.98 -13.19 3.96
CA HIS A 157 1.36 -13.26 2.55
C HIS A 157 0.57 -14.33 1.79
N MET A 158 -0.34 -13.90 0.91
CA MET A 158 -1.15 -14.85 0.12
C MET A 158 -0.31 -15.64 -0.87
N CYS A 159 0.82 -15.12 -1.33
CA CYS A 159 1.75 -15.86 -2.18
C CYS A 159 2.40 -17.07 -1.48
N MET A 160 2.41 -17.10 -0.14
CA MET A 160 2.88 -18.24 0.65
C MET A 160 1.74 -19.15 1.12
N ARG A 161 0.52 -18.60 1.31
CA ARG A 161 -0.62 -19.35 1.83
C ARG A 161 -1.40 -20.08 0.74
N MET A 162 -1.63 -19.42 -0.41
CA MET A 162 -2.48 -19.97 -1.50
C MET A 162 -1.72 -20.87 -2.46
N ARG A 163 -0.40 -20.82 -2.46
CA ARG A 163 0.48 -21.52 -3.39
C ARG A 163 1.90 -21.64 -2.82
N GLY A 164 2.76 -22.37 -3.52
CA GLY A 164 4.17 -22.53 -3.13
C GLY A 164 4.30 -23.43 -1.92
N VAL A 165 4.73 -22.86 -0.79
CA VAL A 165 4.95 -23.64 0.44
C VAL A 165 3.68 -23.96 1.23
N GLU A 166 2.55 -23.33 0.92
CA GLU A 166 1.23 -23.57 1.53
C GLU A 166 1.24 -23.57 3.07
N LYS A 167 2.01 -22.62 3.68
CA LYS A 167 2.13 -22.48 5.13
C LYS A 167 1.23 -21.37 5.66
N GLU A 168 0.34 -21.73 6.61
CA GLU A 168 -0.62 -20.79 7.19
C GLU A 168 0.00 -19.85 8.23
N CYS A 169 1.07 -20.25 8.90
CA CYS A 169 1.64 -19.57 10.06
C CYS A 169 2.98 -18.87 9.78
N SER A 170 3.20 -18.35 8.57
CA SER A 170 4.37 -17.52 8.31
C SER A 170 4.00 -16.05 8.50
N THR A 171 4.41 -15.49 9.65
CA THR A 171 4.38 -14.06 9.94
C THR A 171 5.80 -13.54 9.86
N THR A 172 6.02 -12.46 9.16
CA THR A 172 7.33 -11.81 9.01
C THR A 172 7.26 -10.42 9.66
#